data_77db80632abd0a7ba37f5abcb4ac866e
#
_entry.id   77db80632abd0a7ba37f5abcb4ac866e
#
_cell.length_a   1.000
_cell.length_b   1.000
_cell.length_c   1.000
_cell.angle_alpha   90.00
_cell.angle_beta   90.00
_cell.angle_gamma   90.00
#
_symmetry.space_group_name_H-M   'P 1'
#
loop_
_entity.id
_entity.type
_entity.pdbx_description
1 polymer ?
#
loop_
_entity_poly.entity_id
_entity_poly.type
_entity_poly.pdbx_seq_one_letter_code
_entity_poly.pdbx_strand_id
1 'polypeptide(L)'
;PSATSGRININVSPQNTSIIHAIYKTTNGNNISGVYKSTNKGLNWTTLGMNGLESSGFDWYIGVIETAPNNPGVLYVGSIDMFRTTNNGSSWTNLTNAYSGTFDQQHPDQHAFWINPLNSQYIINGNDGGIFISTNAGTNWSKRYDLPITQYYAGCIDFLNPAKKYGGTQDNGSHGSVNPGPAGWEVLYGGDGFHCAVDYTNSNVIYMESQNGGIGRSDDGGNNFDGITGGLDLARTNWSSPYMLDVQTSTTVYFGSYKLHKSTNKGNNWTIISPDLTKGQNGRLGTITCMSNAVLPSTQRVIYTGADDGRVMVTTNSGTNWTDISAGLPVRYVTDVVVDKRNPNVAYVTLSGFNMDERNTHAFRTTNYGTNWVNITGNLLNVPANSLIIDYNKDSTLFVGTDAGVYYT
;
A
#
# COMPACT_ATOMS: atom_id res chain seq x y z
N PRO A 1 11.39 12.18 -31.59
CA PRO A 1 11.08 12.38 -30.17
C PRO A 1 11.93 13.51 -29.63
N SER A 2 11.32 14.49 -28.99
CA SER A 2 12.08 15.54 -28.35
C SER A 2 12.85 14.95 -27.16
N ALA A 3 14.02 15.51 -26.80
CA ALA A 3 14.78 15.15 -25.60
C ALA A 3 14.00 15.35 -24.29
N THR A 4 12.72 15.70 -24.39
CA THR A 4 11.80 16.03 -23.30
C THR A 4 10.66 15.03 -23.15
N SER A 5 10.77 13.82 -23.73
CA SER A 5 9.74 12.77 -23.57
C SER A 5 10.14 11.78 -22.49
N GLY A 6 9.18 11.43 -21.64
CA GLY A 6 9.30 10.36 -20.65
C GLY A 6 8.98 8.98 -21.25
N ARG A 7 8.15 8.20 -20.55
CA ARG A 7 7.71 6.86 -20.99
C ARG A 7 6.92 6.95 -22.32
N ILE A 8 7.14 5.98 -23.20
CA ILE A 8 6.44 5.85 -24.48
C ILE A 8 5.77 4.47 -24.53
N ASN A 9 4.50 4.42 -24.86
CA ASN A 9 3.78 3.18 -25.17
C ASN A 9 3.47 3.18 -26.67
N ILE A 10 3.64 2.02 -27.31
CA ILE A 10 3.42 1.83 -28.76
C ILE A 10 2.51 0.64 -28.98
N ASN A 11 1.72 0.72 -30.07
CA ASN A 11 0.89 -0.37 -30.55
C ASN A 11 0.94 -0.44 -32.09
N VAL A 12 1.00 -1.65 -32.63
CA VAL A 12 0.98 -1.92 -34.06
C VAL A 12 -0.44 -2.34 -34.44
N SER A 13 -1.02 -1.71 -35.44
CA SER A 13 -2.36 -2.07 -35.93
C SER A 13 -2.40 -3.53 -36.39
N PRO A 14 -3.29 -4.37 -35.85
CA PRO A 14 -3.43 -5.75 -36.28
C PRO A 14 -3.88 -5.88 -37.74
N GLN A 15 -4.63 -4.92 -38.27
CA GLN A 15 -5.14 -4.93 -39.64
C GLN A 15 -4.07 -4.56 -40.68
N ASN A 16 -3.14 -3.67 -40.31
CA ASN A 16 -2.07 -3.20 -41.17
C ASN A 16 -0.79 -2.86 -40.36
N THR A 17 0.17 -3.74 -40.39
CA THR A 17 1.43 -3.61 -39.64
C THR A 17 2.31 -2.42 -40.05
N SER A 18 1.98 -1.70 -41.13
CA SER A 18 2.60 -0.43 -41.46
C SER A 18 2.09 0.73 -40.60
N ILE A 19 0.94 0.53 -39.95
CA ILE A 19 0.34 1.55 -39.06
C ILE A 19 0.78 1.27 -37.62
N ILE A 20 1.40 2.27 -37.02
CA ILE A 20 1.84 2.22 -35.63
C ILE A 20 1.29 3.46 -34.91
N HIS A 21 0.76 3.26 -33.73
CA HIS A 21 0.33 4.33 -32.84
C HIS A 21 1.26 4.43 -31.62
N ALA A 22 1.46 5.62 -31.10
CA ALA A 22 2.27 5.85 -29.92
C ALA A 22 1.67 6.94 -29.04
N ILE A 23 1.72 6.75 -27.74
CA ILE A 23 1.50 7.80 -26.75
C ILE A 23 2.82 8.14 -26.07
N TYR A 24 3.06 9.42 -25.92
CA TYR A 24 4.23 9.97 -25.26
C TYR A 24 3.82 10.61 -23.95
N LYS A 25 4.62 10.41 -22.93
CA LYS A 25 4.45 11.03 -21.63
C LYS A 25 5.40 12.23 -21.49
N THR A 26 5.07 13.17 -20.61
CA THR A 26 6.00 14.25 -20.23
C THR A 26 7.27 13.68 -19.58
N THR A 27 8.35 14.44 -19.48
CA THR A 27 9.62 13.99 -18.89
C THR A 27 9.50 13.57 -17.43
N ASN A 28 8.64 14.23 -16.67
CA ASN A 28 8.29 13.80 -15.31
C ASN A 28 7.31 12.63 -15.29
N GLY A 29 6.83 12.16 -16.47
CA GLY A 29 5.89 11.06 -16.63
C GLY A 29 4.44 11.37 -16.23
N ASN A 30 4.16 12.55 -15.69
CA ASN A 30 2.86 12.81 -15.06
C ASN A 30 1.70 12.93 -16.05
N ASN A 31 1.95 13.35 -17.30
CA ASN A 31 0.88 13.62 -18.26
C ASN A 31 1.18 13.02 -19.64
N ILE A 32 0.12 12.74 -20.41
CA ILE A 32 0.23 12.44 -21.84
C ILE A 32 0.62 13.72 -22.57
N SER A 33 1.76 13.72 -23.24
CA SER A 33 2.27 14.86 -24.00
C SER A 33 1.91 14.84 -25.49
N GLY A 34 1.47 13.70 -25.99
CA GLY A 34 1.02 13.56 -27.38
C GLY A 34 0.65 12.16 -27.77
N VAL A 35 -0.22 12.08 -28.79
CA VAL A 35 -0.59 10.84 -29.47
C VAL A 35 -0.15 10.94 -30.92
N TYR A 36 0.51 9.91 -31.42
CA TYR A 36 1.13 9.92 -32.74
C TYR A 36 0.73 8.69 -33.56
N LYS A 37 0.72 8.86 -34.89
CA LYS A 37 0.46 7.78 -35.84
C LYS A 37 1.55 7.77 -36.91
N SER A 38 2.08 6.60 -37.23
CA SER A 38 2.85 6.32 -38.41
C SER A 38 2.04 5.45 -39.36
N THR A 39 2.19 5.62 -40.66
CA THR A 39 1.61 4.76 -41.71
C THR A 39 2.68 4.05 -42.53
N ASN A 40 3.94 4.17 -42.15
CA ASN A 40 5.10 3.63 -42.86
C ASN A 40 6.13 2.99 -41.93
N LYS A 41 5.66 2.17 -40.99
CA LYS A 41 6.48 1.39 -40.05
C LYS A 41 7.40 2.26 -39.17
N GLY A 42 6.95 3.44 -38.78
CA GLY A 42 7.68 4.32 -37.90
C GLY A 42 8.68 5.28 -38.57
N LEU A 43 8.77 5.28 -39.92
CA LEU A 43 9.69 6.18 -40.64
C LEU A 43 9.27 7.65 -40.50
N ASN A 44 7.96 7.91 -40.57
CA ASN A 44 7.40 9.25 -40.36
C ASN A 44 6.20 9.18 -39.42
N TRP A 45 5.97 10.26 -38.68
CA TRP A 45 4.92 10.35 -37.69
C TRP A 45 4.08 11.61 -37.89
N THR A 46 2.79 11.47 -37.69
CA THR A 46 1.81 12.56 -37.63
C THR A 46 1.23 12.64 -36.22
N THR A 47 1.06 13.86 -35.71
CA THR A 47 0.39 14.07 -34.42
C THR A 47 -1.12 13.91 -34.60
N LEU A 48 -1.74 13.20 -33.68
CA LEU A 48 -3.20 13.10 -33.57
C LEU A 48 -3.71 14.13 -32.55
N GLY A 49 -4.98 14.52 -32.67
CA GLY A 49 -5.61 15.41 -31.69
C GLY A 49 -5.81 14.71 -30.34
N MET A 50 -5.93 15.50 -29.29
CA MET A 50 -6.16 15.03 -27.91
C MET A 50 -7.43 15.63 -27.29
N ASN A 51 -8.33 16.18 -28.09
CA ASN A 51 -9.56 16.79 -27.60
C ASN A 51 -10.43 15.73 -26.87
N GLY A 52 -10.67 15.91 -25.57
CA GLY A 52 -11.38 14.95 -24.72
C GLY A 52 -10.53 13.80 -24.19
N LEU A 53 -9.21 13.77 -24.45
CA LEU A 53 -8.26 12.87 -23.79
C LEU A 53 -7.68 13.58 -22.58
N GLU A 54 -7.94 13.06 -21.40
CA GLU A 54 -7.49 13.65 -20.15
C GLU A 54 -6.23 12.97 -19.62
N SER A 55 -5.35 13.75 -19.04
CA SER A 55 -4.16 13.27 -18.33
C SER A 55 -4.45 13.19 -16.84
N SER A 56 -3.85 12.19 -16.18
CA SER A 56 -4.18 11.86 -14.80
C SER A 56 -3.23 12.44 -13.75
N GLY A 57 -2.05 12.88 -14.14
CA GLY A 57 -0.95 13.14 -13.21
C GLY A 57 -0.15 11.89 -12.82
N PHE A 58 -0.63 10.68 -13.15
CA PHE A 58 -0.02 9.37 -12.84
C PHE A 58 0.41 8.59 -14.09
N ASP A 59 0.48 9.22 -15.24
CA ASP A 59 0.81 8.55 -16.50
C ASP A 59 2.24 7.96 -16.55
N TRP A 60 3.08 8.25 -15.56
CA TRP A 60 4.37 7.58 -15.34
C TRP A 60 4.21 6.11 -14.93
N TYR A 61 3.14 5.79 -14.20
CA TYR A 61 2.82 4.47 -13.67
C TYR A 61 1.92 3.70 -14.65
N ILE A 62 0.82 4.29 -15.06
CA ILE A 62 -0.24 3.74 -15.91
C ILE A 62 -0.04 4.07 -17.37
N GLY A 63 -0.81 3.45 -18.22
CA GLY A 63 -0.96 3.83 -19.61
C GLY A 63 -0.77 2.70 -20.59
N VAL A 64 -1.75 2.58 -21.46
CA VAL A 64 -1.80 1.63 -22.55
C VAL A 64 -2.39 2.32 -23.79
N ILE A 65 -1.98 1.89 -24.98
CA ILE A 65 -2.62 2.25 -26.25
C ILE A 65 -2.90 0.99 -27.05
N GLU A 66 -4.13 0.85 -27.54
CA GLU A 66 -4.52 -0.26 -28.40
C GLU A 66 -5.32 0.21 -29.60
N THR A 67 -5.09 -0.46 -30.74
CA THR A 67 -5.77 -0.20 -32.00
C THR A 67 -6.84 -1.29 -32.22
N ALA A 68 -8.06 -0.90 -32.55
CA ALA A 68 -9.11 -1.85 -32.82
C ALA A 68 -8.72 -2.73 -34.03
N PRO A 69 -8.90 -4.07 -33.95
CA PRO A 69 -8.42 -5.00 -34.97
C PRO A 69 -9.10 -4.86 -36.33
N ASN A 70 -10.30 -4.31 -36.39
CA ASN A 70 -11.09 -4.14 -37.59
C ASN A 70 -11.08 -2.71 -38.17
N ASN A 71 -10.50 -1.73 -37.44
CA ASN A 71 -10.43 -0.34 -37.89
C ASN A 71 -9.25 0.41 -37.26
N PRO A 72 -8.19 0.72 -38.02
CA PRO A 72 -7.02 1.42 -37.49
C PRO A 72 -7.28 2.90 -37.11
N GLY A 73 -8.45 3.44 -37.38
CA GLY A 73 -8.90 4.76 -36.93
C GLY A 73 -9.60 4.73 -35.58
N VAL A 74 -9.88 3.54 -35.03
CA VAL A 74 -10.42 3.37 -33.69
C VAL A 74 -9.30 3.00 -32.73
N LEU A 75 -9.05 3.85 -31.74
CA LEU A 75 -7.98 3.68 -30.75
C LEU A 75 -8.59 3.72 -29.35
N TYR A 76 -7.95 3.01 -28.44
CA TYR A 76 -8.20 3.07 -27.01
C TYR A 76 -6.92 3.50 -26.31
N VAL A 77 -7.05 4.39 -25.35
CA VAL A 77 -5.96 4.85 -24.47
C VAL A 77 -6.41 4.69 -23.03
N GLY A 78 -5.62 3.97 -22.25
CA GLY A 78 -5.79 3.85 -20.81
C GLY A 78 -4.86 4.83 -20.08
N SER A 79 -5.42 5.52 -19.11
CA SER A 79 -4.80 6.37 -18.11
C SER A 79 -5.41 5.97 -16.76
N ILE A 80 -5.81 6.90 -15.88
CA ILE A 80 -6.75 6.57 -14.78
C ILE A 80 -8.03 6.02 -15.38
N ASP A 81 -8.57 6.70 -16.37
CA ASP A 81 -9.73 6.26 -17.14
C ASP A 81 -9.33 5.63 -18.48
N MET A 82 -10.29 4.96 -19.09
CA MET A 82 -10.21 4.47 -20.46
C MET A 82 -10.86 5.44 -21.42
N PHE A 83 -10.15 5.82 -22.46
CA PHE A 83 -10.62 6.72 -23.52
C PHE A 83 -10.66 6.01 -24.86
N ARG A 84 -11.63 6.37 -25.70
CA ARG A 84 -11.76 5.85 -27.07
C ARG A 84 -11.90 6.99 -28.07
N THR A 85 -11.19 6.89 -29.19
CA THR A 85 -11.48 7.65 -30.40
C THR A 85 -12.02 6.74 -31.50
N THR A 86 -12.92 7.24 -32.34
CA THR A 86 -13.42 6.56 -33.54
C THR A 86 -13.10 7.34 -34.82
N ASN A 87 -12.35 8.43 -34.70
CA ASN A 87 -12.09 9.39 -35.78
C ASN A 87 -10.60 9.76 -35.89
N ASN A 88 -9.70 8.76 -35.74
CA ASN A 88 -8.26 8.94 -35.79
C ASN A 88 -7.72 10.01 -34.81
N GLY A 89 -8.24 10.06 -33.58
CA GLY A 89 -7.77 10.97 -32.53
C GLY A 89 -8.27 12.40 -32.67
N SER A 90 -9.19 12.71 -33.58
CA SER A 90 -9.77 14.06 -33.67
C SER A 90 -10.55 14.44 -32.40
N SER A 91 -11.19 13.46 -31.78
CA SER A 91 -11.81 13.58 -30.44
C SER A 91 -11.80 12.26 -29.71
N TRP A 92 -11.85 12.31 -28.37
CA TRP A 92 -11.86 11.17 -27.48
C TRP A 92 -13.06 11.23 -26.55
N THR A 93 -13.55 10.06 -26.19
CA THR A 93 -14.67 9.88 -25.24
C THR A 93 -14.16 9.07 -24.07
N ASN A 94 -14.36 9.53 -22.84
CA ASN A 94 -14.14 8.76 -21.62
C ASN A 94 -15.18 7.64 -21.54
N LEU A 95 -14.73 6.41 -21.36
CA LEU A 95 -15.56 5.20 -21.29
C LEU A 95 -15.83 4.71 -19.89
N THR A 96 -15.06 5.16 -18.90
CA THR A 96 -15.09 4.56 -17.56
C THR A 96 -15.54 5.54 -16.48
N ASN A 97 -14.98 6.75 -16.47
CA ASN A 97 -15.26 7.77 -15.46
C ASN A 97 -15.15 7.15 -14.02
N ALA A 98 -14.03 6.49 -13.75
CA ALA A 98 -13.85 5.53 -12.67
C ALA A 98 -14.15 6.08 -11.27
N TYR A 99 -13.88 7.37 -11.02
CA TYR A 99 -14.18 8.01 -9.74
C TYR A 99 -15.63 8.48 -9.56
N SER A 100 -16.47 8.43 -10.61
CA SER A 100 -17.88 8.83 -10.52
C SER A 100 -18.86 7.65 -10.47
N GLY A 101 -18.35 6.42 -10.66
CA GLY A 101 -19.13 5.18 -10.67
C GLY A 101 -18.86 4.28 -9.48
N THR A 102 -19.30 3.03 -9.58
CA THR A 102 -18.93 1.96 -8.68
C THR A 102 -17.67 1.28 -9.22
N PHE A 103 -16.68 0.99 -8.37
CA PHE A 103 -15.46 0.27 -8.75
C PHE A 103 -15.71 -1.13 -9.31
N ASP A 104 -16.90 -1.68 -9.11
CA ASP A 104 -17.32 -2.95 -9.71
C ASP A 104 -17.63 -2.84 -11.20
N GLN A 105 -17.91 -1.63 -11.70
CA GLN A 105 -18.09 -1.40 -13.13
C GLN A 105 -16.78 -1.10 -13.85
N GLN A 106 -15.87 -0.36 -13.20
CA GLN A 106 -14.50 -0.14 -13.65
C GLN A 106 -13.69 0.50 -12.52
N HIS A 107 -12.49 -0.02 -12.32
CA HIS A 107 -11.52 0.54 -11.39
C HIS A 107 -10.59 1.53 -12.13
N PRO A 108 -10.03 2.55 -11.47
CA PRO A 108 -8.99 3.39 -12.04
C PRO A 108 -7.71 2.60 -12.39
N ASP A 109 -6.77 3.30 -13.02
CA ASP A 109 -5.39 2.88 -13.27
C ASP A 109 -5.25 1.70 -14.26
N GLN A 110 -5.35 2.05 -15.55
CA GLN A 110 -5.39 1.08 -16.63
C GLN A 110 -3.97 0.61 -17.02
N HIS A 111 -3.68 -0.70 -16.93
CA HIS A 111 -2.37 -1.30 -17.20
C HIS A 111 -2.29 -2.20 -18.40
N ALA A 112 -3.37 -2.93 -18.70
CA ALA A 112 -3.41 -3.90 -19.76
C ALA A 112 -4.75 -3.85 -20.49
N PHE A 113 -4.69 -4.00 -21.82
CA PHE A 113 -5.87 -3.91 -22.65
C PHE A 113 -5.76 -4.88 -23.83
N TRP A 114 -6.80 -5.63 -24.08
CA TRP A 114 -6.87 -6.55 -25.19
C TRP A 114 -8.23 -6.50 -25.86
N ILE A 115 -8.23 -6.44 -27.20
CA ILE A 115 -9.45 -6.45 -28.02
C ILE A 115 -9.48 -7.75 -28.79
N ASN A 116 -10.62 -8.45 -28.75
CA ASN A 116 -10.78 -9.69 -29.51
C ASN A 116 -10.66 -9.43 -31.01
N PRO A 117 -9.70 -10.06 -31.73
CA PRO A 117 -9.46 -9.81 -33.13
C PRO A 117 -10.64 -10.27 -34.03
N LEU A 118 -11.49 -11.18 -33.56
CA LEU A 118 -12.66 -11.68 -34.28
C LEU A 118 -13.96 -10.91 -33.92
N ASN A 119 -13.96 -10.20 -32.80
CA ASN A 119 -15.09 -9.42 -32.32
C ASN A 119 -14.62 -8.20 -31.53
N SER A 120 -14.45 -7.08 -32.18
CA SER A 120 -13.98 -5.82 -31.57
C SER A 120 -14.91 -5.22 -30.50
N GLN A 121 -16.08 -5.78 -30.29
CA GLN A 121 -16.99 -5.45 -29.19
C GLN A 121 -16.52 -6.09 -27.87
N TYR A 122 -15.79 -7.22 -27.97
CA TYR A 122 -15.29 -7.94 -26.78
C TYR A 122 -13.90 -7.45 -26.40
N ILE A 123 -13.82 -6.90 -25.21
CA ILE A 123 -12.62 -6.25 -24.68
C ILE A 123 -12.32 -6.80 -23.28
N ILE A 124 -11.05 -7.04 -23.00
CA ILE A 124 -10.54 -7.35 -21.66
C ILE A 124 -9.63 -6.22 -21.21
N ASN A 125 -9.86 -5.73 -20.03
CA ASN A 125 -9.06 -4.69 -19.39
C ASN A 125 -8.53 -5.19 -18.04
N GLY A 126 -7.25 -4.94 -17.78
CA GLY A 126 -6.57 -5.16 -16.50
C GLY A 126 -6.19 -3.82 -15.87
N ASN A 127 -6.61 -3.62 -14.65
CA ASN A 127 -6.32 -2.44 -13.84
C ASN A 127 -6.07 -2.82 -12.38
N ASP A 128 -5.85 -1.85 -11.50
CA ASP A 128 -5.52 -2.11 -10.10
C ASP A 128 -6.68 -2.75 -9.31
N GLY A 129 -7.90 -2.72 -9.84
CA GLY A 129 -9.06 -3.46 -9.31
C GLY A 129 -9.18 -4.90 -9.79
N GLY A 130 -8.38 -5.32 -10.78
CA GLY A 130 -8.39 -6.67 -11.33
C GLY A 130 -8.73 -6.71 -12.83
N ILE A 131 -9.48 -7.74 -13.26
CA ILE A 131 -9.85 -7.93 -14.66
C ILE A 131 -11.32 -7.56 -14.89
N PHE A 132 -11.54 -6.76 -15.93
CA PHE A 132 -12.85 -6.31 -16.38
C PHE A 132 -13.08 -6.72 -17.83
N ILE A 133 -14.32 -7.07 -18.15
CA ILE A 133 -14.73 -7.48 -19.49
C ILE A 133 -15.85 -6.57 -19.98
N SER A 134 -15.72 -6.10 -21.23
CA SER A 134 -16.79 -5.45 -21.98
C SER A 134 -17.18 -6.32 -23.18
N THR A 135 -18.47 -6.38 -23.48
CA THR A 135 -19.04 -7.03 -24.69
C THR A 135 -19.65 -6.04 -25.67
N ASN A 136 -19.46 -4.72 -25.38
CA ASN A 136 -20.05 -3.63 -26.18
C ASN A 136 -19.06 -2.48 -26.42
N ALA A 137 -17.81 -2.85 -26.77
CA ALA A 137 -16.73 -1.94 -27.12
C ALA A 137 -16.41 -0.89 -25.99
N GLY A 138 -16.50 -1.31 -24.73
CA GLY A 138 -16.17 -0.47 -23.58
C GLY A 138 -17.32 0.42 -23.07
N THR A 139 -18.54 0.25 -23.59
CA THR A 139 -19.69 1.03 -23.10
C THR A 139 -20.11 0.63 -21.68
N ASN A 140 -20.06 -0.68 -21.38
CA ASN A 140 -20.28 -1.23 -20.05
C ASN A 140 -19.21 -2.26 -19.73
N TRP A 141 -18.91 -2.43 -18.45
CA TRP A 141 -17.90 -3.32 -17.94
C TRP A 141 -18.47 -4.24 -16.86
N SER A 142 -17.89 -5.43 -16.72
CA SER A 142 -18.16 -6.37 -15.65
C SER A 142 -16.85 -6.88 -15.07
N LYS A 143 -16.70 -6.79 -13.75
CA LYS A 143 -15.54 -7.29 -13.00
C LYS A 143 -15.56 -8.83 -12.93
N ARG A 144 -14.38 -9.43 -13.00
CA ARG A 144 -14.17 -10.86 -12.75
C ARG A 144 -13.83 -11.08 -11.29
N TYR A 145 -14.76 -11.66 -10.54
CA TYR A 145 -14.60 -11.93 -9.10
C TYR A 145 -14.00 -13.32 -8.80
N ASP A 146 -13.82 -14.15 -9.82
CA ASP A 146 -13.29 -15.50 -9.69
C ASP A 146 -11.76 -15.59 -9.69
N LEU A 147 -11.08 -14.45 -9.71
CA LEU A 147 -9.64 -14.36 -9.53
C LEU A 147 -9.30 -14.06 -8.07
N PRO A 148 -8.71 -15.00 -7.32
CA PRO A 148 -8.37 -14.80 -5.91
C PRO A 148 -7.03 -14.06 -5.76
N ILE A 149 -6.95 -12.85 -6.31
CA ILE A 149 -5.77 -11.98 -6.26
C ILE A 149 -6.08 -10.71 -5.50
N THR A 150 -5.21 -10.36 -4.57
CA THR A 150 -5.17 -9.04 -3.91
C THR A 150 -3.80 -8.83 -3.28
N GLN A 151 -3.43 -7.57 -3.06
CA GLN A 151 -2.16 -7.20 -2.47
C GLN A 151 -2.41 -6.58 -1.09
N TYR A 152 -2.19 -7.36 -0.04
CA TYR A 152 -2.31 -6.89 1.33
C TYR A 152 -1.05 -6.14 1.78
N TYR A 153 -1.23 -4.96 2.38
CA TYR A 153 -0.19 -4.26 3.12
C TYR A 153 -0.09 -4.77 4.56
N ALA A 154 -1.23 -5.00 5.21
CA ALA A 154 -1.29 -5.46 6.58
C ALA A 154 -2.55 -6.26 6.84
N GLY A 155 -2.59 -7.00 7.94
CA GLY A 155 -3.76 -7.75 8.36
C GLY A 155 -3.85 -7.90 9.86
N CYS A 156 -5.06 -8.12 10.36
CA CYS A 156 -5.32 -8.45 11.75
C CYS A 156 -6.44 -9.49 11.89
N ILE A 157 -6.55 -10.06 13.06
CA ILE A 157 -7.62 -10.98 13.44
C ILE A 157 -8.37 -10.44 14.66
N ASP A 158 -9.64 -10.77 14.74
CA ASP A 158 -10.41 -10.55 15.95
C ASP A 158 -10.10 -11.68 16.97
N PHE A 159 -9.43 -11.33 18.07
CA PHE A 159 -9.04 -12.31 19.08
C PHE A 159 -10.22 -12.92 19.83
N LEU A 160 -11.37 -12.26 19.88
CA LEU A 160 -12.61 -12.80 20.47
C LEU A 160 -13.34 -13.71 19.47
N ASN A 161 -13.15 -13.50 18.17
CA ASN A 161 -13.71 -14.32 17.11
C ASN A 161 -12.69 -14.52 15.98
N PRO A 162 -11.71 -15.45 16.12
CA PRO A 162 -10.62 -15.64 15.16
C PRO A 162 -11.05 -16.06 13.74
N ALA A 163 -12.32 -16.39 13.52
CA ALA A 163 -12.89 -16.58 12.19
C ALA A 163 -12.95 -15.25 11.41
N LYS A 164 -13.13 -14.13 12.09
CA LYS A 164 -13.12 -12.79 11.50
C LYS A 164 -11.68 -12.30 11.30
N LYS A 165 -11.39 -11.90 10.09
CA LYS A 165 -10.09 -11.39 9.66
C LYS A 165 -10.29 -10.09 8.93
N TYR A 166 -9.29 -9.21 9.03
CA TYR A 166 -9.31 -7.90 8.39
C TYR A 166 -7.96 -7.65 7.74
N GLY A 167 -7.95 -6.82 6.70
CA GLY A 167 -6.69 -6.44 6.06
C GLY A 167 -6.86 -5.24 5.14
N GLY A 168 -5.85 -4.40 5.12
CA GLY A 168 -5.74 -3.28 4.20
C GLY A 168 -5.01 -3.69 2.94
N THR A 169 -5.51 -3.26 1.79
CA THR A 169 -5.00 -3.63 0.47
C THR A 169 -4.60 -2.41 -0.33
N GLN A 170 -3.60 -2.57 -1.19
CA GLN A 170 -3.26 -1.53 -2.14
C GLN A 170 -4.45 -1.30 -3.09
N ASP A 171 -4.80 -0.04 -3.30
CA ASP A 171 -5.79 0.48 -4.26
C ASP A 171 -7.24 -0.02 -4.07
N ASN A 172 -7.48 -0.99 -3.19
CA ASN A 172 -8.79 -1.65 -3.08
C ASN A 172 -9.43 -1.53 -1.68
N GLY A 173 -8.96 -0.62 -0.85
CA GLY A 173 -9.51 -0.35 0.48
C GLY A 173 -9.10 -1.35 1.56
N SER A 174 -9.72 -1.24 2.72
CA SER A 174 -9.59 -2.20 3.81
C SER A 174 -10.79 -3.14 3.86
N HIS A 175 -10.50 -4.42 3.95
CA HIS A 175 -11.48 -5.50 3.86
C HIS A 175 -11.71 -6.18 5.20
N GLY A 176 -12.93 -6.67 5.41
CA GLY A 176 -13.28 -7.54 6.52
C GLY A 176 -13.91 -8.83 6.04
N SER A 177 -13.53 -9.95 6.66
CA SER A 177 -14.20 -11.23 6.45
C SER A 177 -15.47 -11.28 7.32
N VAL A 178 -16.61 -10.90 6.74
CA VAL A 178 -17.91 -10.90 7.44
C VAL A 178 -18.51 -12.30 7.55
N ASN A 179 -18.14 -13.20 6.63
CA ASN A 179 -18.54 -14.60 6.63
C ASN A 179 -17.33 -15.52 6.41
N PRO A 180 -17.35 -16.77 6.92
CA PRO A 180 -16.29 -17.73 6.63
C PRO A 180 -16.23 -18.09 5.13
N GLY A 181 -15.05 -17.99 4.54
CA GLY A 181 -14.78 -18.41 3.16
C GLY A 181 -14.40 -17.28 2.22
N PRO A 182 -13.95 -17.60 0.98
CA PRO A 182 -13.40 -16.62 0.03
C PRO A 182 -14.41 -15.57 -0.43
N ALA A 183 -15.70 -15.92 -0.44
CA ALA A 183 -16.78 -15.03 -0.90
C ALA A 183 -17.31 -14.09 0.20
N GLY A 184 -16.78 -14.17 1.43
CA GLY A 184 -17.27 -13.42 2.57
C GLY A 184 -16.47 -12.16 2.91
N TRP A 185 -15.64 -11.65 1.98
CA TRP A 185 -14.87 -10.44 2.18
C TRP A 185 -15.62 -9.23 1.62
N GLU A 186 -15.69 -8.17 2.40
CA GLU A 186 -16.33 -6.92 2.03
C GLU A 186 -15.37 -5.75 2.25
N VAL A 187 -15.48 -4.72 1.41
CA VAL A 187 -14.75 -3.46 1.60
C VAL A 187 -15.46 -2.70 2.71
N LEU A 188 -14.74 -2.40 3.78
CA LEU A 188 -15.25 -1.71 4.94
C LEU A 188 -14.77 -0.26 5.02
N TYR A 189 -13.57 0.04 4.51
CA TYR A 189 -12.97 1.37 4.57
C TYR A 189 -12.24 1.67 3.25
N GLY A 190 -12.39 2.88 2.73
CA GLY A 190 -11.90 3.24 1.40
C GLY A 190 -10.44 3.69 1.35
N GLY A 191 -9.98 4.04 0.16
CA GLY A 191 -8.60 4.44 -0.16
C GLY A 191 -7.69 3.25 -0.39
N ASP A 192 -6.37 3.45 -0.27
CA ASP A 192 -5.45 2.35 0.01
C ASP A 192 -5.64 1.93 1.47
N GLY A 193 -5.88 0.66 1.69
CA GLY A 193 -6.02 0.14 3.04
C GLY A 193 -4.67 -0.29 3.61
N PHE A 194 -4.44 -0.04 4.90
CA PHE A 194 -3.18 -0.36 5.57
C PHE A 194 -3.41 -1.13 6.87
N HIS A 195 -2.89 -0.62 7.97
CA HIS A 195 -3.04 -1.26 9.26
C HIS A 195 -4.51 -1.40 9.65
N CYS A 196 -4.83 -2.48 10.33
CA CYS A 196 -6.11 -2.71 10.98
C CYS A 196 -5.89 -3.25 12.39
N ALA A 197 -6.84 -2.98 13.28
CA ALA A 197 -6.85 -3.52 14.63
C ALA A 197 -8.28 -3.71 15.11
N VAL A 198 -8.50 -4.74 15.93
CA VAL A 198 -9.78 -4.96 16.62
C VAL A 198 -9.53 -4.86 18.11
N ASP A 199 -10.43 -4.20 18.82
CA ASP A 199 -10.38 -4.14 20.28
C ASP A 199 -10.53 -5.57 20.84
N TYR A 200 -9.50 -6.04 21.52
CA TYR A 200 -9.44 -7.40 22.07
C TYR A 200 -10.43 -7.66 23.23
N THR A 201 -11.20 -6.65 23.61
CA THR A 201 -12.31 -6.75 24.59
C THR A 201 -13.69 -6.54 23.97
N ASN A 202 -13.79 -6.05 22.72
CA ASN A 202 -15.04 -5.76 22.04
C ASN A 202 -14.90 -5.81 20.51
N SER A 203 -15.36 -6.88 19.88
CA SER A 203 -15.32 -7.11 18.43
C SER A 203 -16.05 -6.04 17.58
N ASN A 204 -16.88 -5.19 18.18
CA ASN A 204 -17.54 -4.11 17.45
C ASN A 204 -16.63 -2.88 17.23
N VAL A 205 -15.52 -2.79 17.99
CA VAL A 205 -14.58 -1.68 17.87
C VAL A 205 -13.44 -2.09 16.95
N ILE A 206 -13.45 -1.52 15.75
CA ILE A 206 -12.50 -1.83 14.68
C ILE A 206 -11.82 -0.54 14.24
N TYR A 207 -10.52 -0.59 14.07
CA TYR A 207 -9.71 0.50 13.52
C TYR A 207 -9.20 0.11 12.15
N MET A 208 -9.28 1.02 11.20
CA MET A 208 -8.73 0.90 9.86
C MET A 208 -8.03 2.16 9.43
N GLU A 209 -7.09 2.06 8.51
CA GLU A 209 -6.29 3.17 8.04
C GLU A 209 -6.37 3.28 6.52
N SER A 210 -6.41 4.52 6.03
CA SER A 210 -6.09 4.89 4.65
C SER A 210 -4.77 5.66 4.59
N GLN A 211 -4.33 6.06 3.40
CA GLN A 211 -3.04 6.70 3.12
C GLN A 211 -2.70 7.82 4.12
N ASN A 212 -1.41 7.89 4.49
CA ASN A 212 -0.84 9.00 5.25
C ASN A 212 -1.50 9.24 6.62
N GLY A 213 -1.95 8.16 7.26
CA GLY A 213 -2.50 8.21 8.61
C GLY A 213 -3.97 8.58 8.67
N GLY A 214 -4.71 8.36 7.59
CA GLY A 214 -6.17 8.50 7.58
C GLY A 214 -6.86 7.43 8.40
N ILE A 215 -6.67 7.44 9.73
CA ILE A 215 -7.23 6.44 10.64
C ILE A 215 -8.70 6.70 10.95
N GLY A 216 -9.52 5.66 10.82
CA GLY A 216 -10.93 5.61 11.19
C GLY A 216 -11.22 4.54 12.24
N ARG A 217 -12.29 4.74 13.00
CA ARG A 217 -12.79 3.76 13.97
C ARG A 217 -14.27 3.47 13.70
N SER A 218 -14.62 2.20 13.74
CA SER A 218 -15.99 1.71 13.86
C SER A 218 -16.27 1.33 15.31
N ASP A 219 -17.46 1.61 15.79
CA ASP A 219 -17.99 1.14 17.08
C ASP A 219 -19.19 0.16 16.88
N ASP A 220 -19.49 -0.24 15.63
CA ASP A 220 -20.66 -1.04 15.24
C ASP A 220 -20.34 -2.26 14.40
N GLY A 221 -19.11 -2.78 14.52
CA GLY A 221 -18.67 -4.01 13.85
C GLY A 221 -18.28 -3.84 12.39
N GLY A 222 -17.97 -2.60 11.97
CA GLY A 222 -17.50 -2.28 10.62
C GLY A 222 -18.57 -1.72 9.69
N ASN A 223 -19.80 -1.48 10.18
CA ASN A 223 -20.86 -0.91 9.34
C ASN A 223 -20.64 0.59 9.05
N ASN A 224 -20.11 1.33 10.03
CA ASN A 224 -19.76 2.75 9.87
C ASN A 224 -18.40 3.03 10.48
N PHE A 225 -17.69 3.99 9.89
CA PHE A 225 -16.39 4.45 10.39
C PHE A 225 -16.38 5.97 10.56
N ASP A 226 -15.96 6.42 11.74
CA ASP A 226 -15.68 7.82 12.03
C ASP A 226 -14.18 8.09 11.93
N GLY A 227 -13.78 9.18 11.27
CA GLY A 227 -12.39 9.64 11.23
C GLY A 227 -11.95 10.11 12.62
N ILE A 228 -10.83 9.60 13.11
CA ILE A 228 -10.30 9.91 14.44
C ILE A 228 -8.93 10.60 14.40
N THR A 229 -8.66 11.37 13.35
CA THR A 229 -7.38 12.09 13.14
C THR A 229 -7.29 13.42 13.90
N GLY A 230 -8.40 13.90 14.49
CA GLY A 230 -8.43 15.19 15.18
C GLY A 230 -7.46 15.28 16.36
N GLY A 231 -6.42 16.11 16.24
CA GLY A 231 -5.36 16.28 17.26
C GLY A 231 -4.07 15.48 16.97
N LEU A 232 -4.01 14.71 15.89
CA LEU A 232 -2.77 14.14 15.40
C LEU A 232 -1.90 15.19 14.68
N ASP A 233 -0.58 15.16 14.91
CA ASP A 233 0.39 15.91 14.11
C ASP A 233 0.76 15.07 12.87
N LEU A 234 0.07 15.34 11.76
CA LEU A 234 0.25 14.66 10.48
C LEU A 234 1.16 15.41 9.50
N ALA A 235 1.99 16.34 9.98
CA ALA A 235 2.92 17.09 9.14
C ALA A 235 3.93 16.18 8.41
N ARG A 236 4.26 15.03 9.02
CA ARG A 236 5.05 13.95 8.43
C ARG A 236 4.49 12.60 8.86
N THR A 237 4.00 11.83 7.92
CA THR A 237 3.47 10.48 8.13
C THR A 237 4.10 9.53 7.14
N ASN A 238 4.17 8.27 7.49
CA ASN A 238 4.46 7.23 6.52
C ASN A 238 3.26 7.05 5.58
N TRP A 239 3.48 6.48 4.41
CA TRP A 239 2.40 6.05 3.52
C TRP A 239 1.45 5.10 4.24
N SER A 240 2.01 4.12 4.94
CA SER A 240 1.35 3.25 5.91
C SER A 240 1.80 3.66 7.31
N SER A 241 0.99 4.41 8.05
CA SER A 241 1.35 4.95 9.36
C SER A 241 0.98 3.96 10.46
N PRO A 242 1.94 3.53 11.29
CA PRO A 242 1.65 2.51 12.28
C PRO A 242 0.79 3.05 13.43
N TYR A 243 -0.16 2.24 13.86
CA TYR A 243 -0.87 2.43 15.12
C TYR A 243 -1.05 1.10 15.84
N MET A 244 -1.26 1.13 17.12
CA MET A 244 -1.47 -0.07 17.93
C MET A 244 -2.35 0.19 19.14
N LEU A 245 -3.07 -0.82 19.58
CA LEU A 245 -3.74 -0.83 20.87
C LEU A 245 -2.73 -1.10 21.99
N ASP A 246 -2.96 -0.51 23.15
CA ASP A 246 -2.22 -0.84 24.37
C ASP A 246 -2.50 -2.29 24.78
N VAL A 247 -1.45 -3.04 25.11
CA VAL A 247 -1.57 -4.49 25.41
C VAL A 247 -2.38 -4.82 26.67
N GLN A 248 -2.72 -3.84 27.50
CA GLN A 248 -3.47 -4.04 28.75
C GLN A 248 -4.75 -3.21 28.82
N THR A 249 -4.83 -2.10 28.09
CA THR A 249 -5.95 -1.15 28.15
C THR A 249 -6.44 -0.84 26.74
N SER A 250 -7.45 -1.56 26.27
CA SER A 250 -7.95 -1.48 24.89
C SER A 250 -8.49 -0.11 24.47
N THR A 251 -8.86 0.76 25.43
CA THR A 251 -9.22 2.16 25.16
C THR A 251 -8.03 3.07 24.87
N THR A 252 -6.81 2.59 25.13
CA THR A 252 -5.57 3.31 24.83
C THR A 252 -5.05 2.89 23.46
N VAL A 253 -4.84 3.90 22.59
CA VAL A 253 -4.33 3.73 21.23
C VAL A 253 -3.09 4.60 21.08
N TYR A 254 -2.07 4.07 20.42
CA TYR A 254 -0.86 4.80 20.01
C TYR A 254 -0.85 4.97 18.49
N PHE A 255 -0.40 6.12 18.01
CA PHE A 255 -0.26 6.42 16.58
C PHE A 255 1.13 7.04 16.32
N GLY A 256 1.83 6.53 15.31
CA GLY A 256 3.16 6.97 14.89
C GLY A 256 3.12 7.82 13.63
N SER A 257 3.46 9.10 13.76
CA SER A 257 3.85 9.96 12.65
C SER A 257 5.38 10.03 12.57
N TYR A 258 6.00 11.14 12.80
CA TYR A 258 7.40 11.29 13.21
C TYR A 258 7.54 11.44 14.73
N LYS A 259 6.40 11.62 15.37
CA LYS A 259 6.22 11.61 16.83
C LYS A 259 5.26 10.50 17.22
N LEU A 260 5.32 10.09 18.47
CA LEU A 260 4.35 9.17 19.02
C LEU A 260 3.21 9.93 19.70
N HIS A 261 1.99 9.60 19.28
CA HIS A 261 0.76 10.11 19.86
C HIS A 261 0.10 9.02 20.70
N LYS A 262 -0.60 9.43 21.75
CA LYS A 262 -1.37 8.56 22.63
C LYS A 262 -2.78 9.12 22.81
N SER A 263 -3.76 8.25 22.64
CA SER A 263 -5.14 8.45 23.06
C SER A 263 -5.47 7.51 24.22
N THR A 264 -6.27 7.94 25.18
CA THR A 264 -6.80 7.08 26.26
C THR A 264 -8.32 6.86 26.13
N ASN A 265 -8.91 7.32 25.03
CA ASN A 265 -10.35 7.29 24.77
C ASN A 265 -10.65 6.86 23.32
N LYS A 266 -9.98 5.79 22.87
CA LYS A 266 -10.22 5.15 21.58
C LYS A 266 -9.98 6.08 20.37
N GLY A 267 -9.06 7.04 20.47
CA GLY A 267 -8.74 7.97 19.38
C GLY A 267 -9.58 9.25 19.34
N ASN A 268 -10.51 9.48 20.29
CA ASN A 268 -11.30 10.70 20.31
C ASN A 268 -10.46 11.96 20.59
N ASN A 269 -9.38 11.82 21.36
CA ASN A 269 -8.39 12.87 21.61
C ASN A 269 -6.99 12.30 21.64
N TRP A 270 -6.02 13.05 21.15
CA TRP A 270 -4.63 12.64 21.09
C TRP A 270 -3.70 13.60 21.84
N THR A 271 -2.67 13.04 22.44
CA THR A 271 -1.59 13.78 23.12
C THR A 271 -0.26 13.29 22.58
N ILE A 272 0.64 14.19 22.21
CA ILE A 272 2.01 13.85 21.82
C ILE A 272 2.78 13.46 23.08
N ILE A 273 3.42 12.29 23.05
CA ILE A 273 4.19 11.74 24.18
C ILE A 273 5.67 11.49 23.83
N SER A 274 6.16 12.10 22.75
CA SER A 274 7.57 11.99 22.35
C SER A 274 8.08 13.27 21.69
N PRO A 275 9.41 13.50 21.66
CA PRO A 275 10.01 14.37 20.66
C PRO A 275 9.91 13.75 19.26
N ASP A 276 10.60 14.34 18.26
CA ASP A 276 10.84 13.69 16.97
C ASP A 276 11.68 12.41 17.19
N LEU A 277 11.12 11.25 16.86
CA LEU A 277 11.75 9.93 17.03
C LEU A 277 12.53 9.47 15.79
N THR A 278 12.72 10.34 14.81
CA THR A 278 13.43 10.09 13.57
C THR A 278 14.69 10.94 13.47
N LYS A 279 15.59 10.63 12.54
CA LYS A 279 16.81 11.44 12.34
C LYS A 279 16.92 12.03 10.93
N GLY A 280 16.13 11.50 10.01
CA GLY A 280 16.25 11.78 8.58
C GLY A 280 17.48 11.12 7.95
N GLN A 281 17.43 10.92 6.65
CA GLN A 281 18.49 10.33 5.86
C GLN A 281 18.53 10.95 4.45
N ASN A 282 19.73 11.24 3.95
CA ASN A 282 19.94 11.76 2.59
C ASN A 282 19.08 12.99 2.24
N GLY A 283 18.88 13.90 3.21
CA GLY A 283 18.07 15.10 3.04
C GLY A 283 16.54 14.89 3.12
N ARG A 284 16.10 13.66 3.33
CA ARG A 284 14.70 13.30 3.58
C ARG A 284 14.46 13.20 5.09
N LEU A 285 13.37 13.79 5.55
CA LEU A 285 12.92 13.66 6.93
C LEU A 285 12.25 12.31 7.14
N GLY A 286 12.54 11.64 8.25
CA GLY A 286 12.05 10.31 8.57
C GLY A 286 10.62 10.28 9.12
N THR A 287 10.04 9.07 9.12
CA THR A 287 8.72 8.75 9.70
C THR A 287 8.81 7.44 10.49
N ILE A 288 7.97 7.28 11.52
CA ILE A 288 7.84 6.01 12.25
C ILE A 288 7.16 4.99 11.32
N THR A 289 7.70 3.77 11.28
CA THR A 289 7.22 2.68 10.40
C THR A 289 6.61 1.51 11.17
N CYS A 290 7.03 1.34 12.42
CA CYS A 290 6.55 0.25 13.27
C CYS A 290 6.68 0.62 14.75
N MET A 291 5.91 -0.06 15.59
CA MET A 291 5.96 0.12 17.04
C MET A 291 5.43 -1.10 17.78
N SER A 292 5.91 -1.28 19.01
CA SER A 292 5.45 -2.35 19.89
C SER A 292 5.48 -1.92 21.34
N ASN A 293 4.54 -2.39 22.16
CA ASN A 293 4.46 -2.05 23.58
C ASN A 293 4.36 -3.26 24.48
N ALA A 294 4.88 -3.11 25.71
CA ALA A 294 4.75 -4.04 26.81
C ALA A 294 4.58 -3.29 28.14
N VAL A 295 4.20 -4.00 29.18
CA VAL A 295 3.91 -3.42 30.51
C VAL A 295 4.94 -3.91 31.53
N LEU A 296 5.54 -2.98 32.29
CA LEU A 296 6.38 -3.29 33.43
C LEU A 296 5.53 -3.62 34.68
N PRO A 297 6.09 -4.31 35.67
CA PRO A 297 5.44 -4.50 36.97
C PRO A 297 5.00 -3.20 37.64
N SER A 298 5.68 -2.08 37.35
CA SER A 298 5.32 -0.73 37.79
C SER A 298 4.11 -0.13 37.06
N THR A 299 3.46 -0.86 36.16
CA THR A 299 2.39 -0.41 35.25
C THR A 299 2.83 0.59 34.18
N GLN A 300 4.09 1.00 34.16
CA GLN A 300 4.64 1.82 33.09
C GLN A 300 4.75 1.03 31.79
N ARG A 301 4.65 1.74 30.67
CA ARG A 301 4.80 1.13 29.32
C ARG A 301 6.25 1.23 28.88
N VAL A 302 6.74 0.08 28.38
CA VAL A 302 7.90 0.05 27.51
C VAL A 302 7.37 0.12 26.09
N ILE A 303 7.85 1.09 25.32
CA ILE A 303 7.44 1.25 23.92
C ILE A 303 8.71 1.34 23.08
N TYR A 304 8.78 0.51 22.04
CA TYR A 304 9.81 0.57 21.01
C TYR A 304 9.19 1.14 19.73
N THR A 305 9.95 1.93 19.00
CA THR A 305 9.59 2.42 17.67
C THR A 305 10.73 2.22 16.70
N GLY A 306 10.41 1.90 15.46
CA GLY A 306 11.33 1.88 14.32
C GLY A 306 10.92 2.92 13.27
N ALA A 307 11.89 3.41 12.49
CA ALA A 307 11.68 4.44 11.49
C ALA A 307 12.27 4.06 10.12
N ASP A 308 11.78 4.73 9.06
CA ASP A 308 12.22 4.53 7.68
C ASP A 308 13.68 4.96 7.42
N ASP A 309 14.26 5.73 8.32
CA ASP A 309 15.65 6.20 8.30
C ASP A 309 16.61 5.32 9.15
N GLY A 310 16.12 4.17 9.62
CA GLY A 310 16.88 3.21 10.41
C GLY A 310 17.04 3.58 11.89
N ARG A 311 16.33 4.59 12.38
CA ARG A 311 16.33 4.92 13.80
C ARG A 311 15.42 3.96 14.57
N VAL A 312 15.92 3.46 15.69
CA VAL A 312 15.16 2.66 16.66
C VAL A 312 15.21 3.34 18.01
N MET A 313 14.06 3.58 18.62
CA MET A 313 13.95 4.29 19.89
C MET A 313 13.21 3.45 20.93
N VAL A 314 13.52 3.65 22.19
CA VAL A 314 12.82 3.01 23.31
C VAL A 314 12.49 4.02 24.41
N THR A 315 11.32 3.85 25.02
CA THR A 315 10.97 4.42 26.32
C THR A 315 10.63 3.31 27.30
N THR A 316 11.05 3.43 28.55
CA THR A 316 10.71 2.51 29.65
C THR A 316 9.79 3.16 30.69
N ASN A 317 9.36 4.39 30.45
CA ASN A 317 8.57 5.21 31.38
C ASN A 317 7.37 5.89 30.71
N SER A 318 6.67 5.13 29.84
CA SER A 318 5.43 5.56 29.19
C SER A 318 5.56 6.82 28.31
N GLY A 319 6.74 7.06 27.74
CA GLY A 319 7.00 8.20 26.84
C GLY A 319 7.60 9.42 27.51
N THR A 320 7.89 9.39 28.82
CA THR A 320 8.51 10.54 29.53
C THR A 320 9.93 10.82 29.01
N ASN A 321 10.72 9.77 28.80
CA ASN A 321 12.06 9.85 28.22
C ASN A 321 12.23 8.82 27.11
N TRP A 322 13.01 9.16 26.10
CA TRP A 322 13.31 8.31 24.96
C TRP A 322 14.82 8.14 24.78
N THR A 323 15.24 6.93 24.49
CA THR A 323 16.64 6.58 24.25
C THR A 323 16.81 6.06 22.84
N ASP A 324 17.81 6.58 22.10
CA ASP A 324 18.22 6.05 20.81
C ASP A 324 19.02 4.76 21.03
N ILE A 325 18.52 3.68 20.43
CA ILE A 325 19.09 2.34 20.54
C ILE A 325 19.50 1.77 19.19
N SER A 326 19.70 2.63 18.19
CA SER A 326 20.06 2.24 16.81
C SER A 326 21.49 1.74 16.68
N ALA A 327 22.35 1.97 17.70
CA ALA A 327 23.77 1.59 17.65
C ALA A 327 23.93 0.07 17.44
N GLY A 328 24.72 -0.31 16.42
CA GLY A 328 24.94 -1.71 16.05
C GLY A 328 23.93 -2.29 15.06
N LEU A 329 22.91 -1.53 14.68
CA LEU A 329 21.98 -1.88 13.59
C LEU A 329 22.42 -1.23 12.26
N PRO A 330 22.23 -1.90 11.11
CA PRO A 330 22.38 -1.27 9.80
C PRO A 330 21.39 -0.11 9.62
N VAL A 331 21.83 0.96 8.96
CA VAL A 331 20.95 2.11 8.66
C VAL A 331 20.05 1.75 7.48
N ARG A 332 18.87 1.23 7.77
CA ARG A 332 17.87 0.76 6.81
C ARG A 332 16.46 1.03 7.32
N TYR A 333 15.50 0.95 6.42
CA TYR A 333 14.09 0.95 6.77
C TYR A 333 13.80 -0.15 7.81
N VAL A 334 13.35 0.23 8.99
CA VAL A 334 12.92 -0.68 10.04
C VAL A 334 11.50 -1.13 9.72
N THR A 335 11.36 -2.41 9.38
CA THR A 335 10.07 -2.96 8.94
C THR A 335 9.19 -3.37 10.10
N ASP A 336 9.79 -3.92 11.15
CA ASP A 336 9.05 -4.30 12.35
C ASP A 336 9.93 -4.20 13.60
N VAL A 337 9.29 -3.94 14.74
CA VAL A 337 9.85 -4.02 16.07
C VAL A 337 8.89 -4.74 16.99
N VAL A 338 9.33 -5.82 17.63
CA VAL A 338 8.49 -6.67 18.47
C VAL A 338 9.12 -6.84 19.84
N VAL A 339 8.44 -6.34 20.88
CA VAL A 339 8.86 -6.54 22.28
C VAL A 339 8.27 -7.84 22.84
N ASP A 340 9.06 -8.59 23.59
CA ASP A 340 8.54 -9.71 24.36
C ASP A 340 7.69 -9.19 25.52
N LYS A 341 6.38 -9.45 25.47
CA LYS A 341 5.42 -8.99 26.48
C LYS A 341 5.65 -9.60 27.87
N ARG A 342 6.34 -10.77 27.96
CA ARG A 342 6.71 -11.43 29.21
C ARG A 342 8.00 -10.87 29.80
N ASN A 343 8.87 -10.34 28.94
CA ASN A 343 10.17 -9.83 29.33
C ASN A 343 10.52 -8.57 28.50
N PRO A 344 10.04 -7.37 28.91
CA PRO A 344 10.11 -6.16 28.11
C PRO A 344 11.51 -5.62 27.78
N ASN A 345 12.58 -6.15 28.40
CA ASN A 345 13.97 -5.86 28.01
C ASN A 345 14.42 -6.65 26.77
N VAL A 346 13.64 -7.63 26.35
CA VAL A 346 13.85 -8.41 25.11
C VAL A 346 13.01 -7.81 24.00
N ALA A 347 13.65 -7.49 22.90
CA ALA A 347 12.96 -7.04 21.67
C ALA A 347 13.70 -7.55 20.44
N TYR A 348 12.97 -7.56 19.34
CA TYR A 348 13.43 -7.99 18.03
C TYR A 348 13.18 -6.87 17.02
N VAL A 349 14.06 -6.74 16.04
CA VAL A 349 13.94 -5.76 14.94
C VAL A 349 14.17 -6.48 13.62
N THR A 350 13.31 -6.20 12.64
CA THR A 350 13.51 -6.61 11.25
C THR A 350 13.78 -5.39 10.36
N LEU A 351 14.53 -5.60 9.28
CA LEU A 351 15.00 -4.57 8.38
C LEU A 351 14.78 -4.97 6.92
N SER A 352 14.39 -4.00 6.08
CA SER A 352 14.14 -4.23 4.67
C SER A 352 15.45 -4.45 3.89
N GLY A 353 16.17 -3.45 3.54
CA GLY A 353 17.26 -3.50 2.57
C GLY A 353 16.79 -3.58 1.11
N PHE A 354 15.51 -3.33 0.84
CA PHE A 354 14.97 -3.28 -0.52
C PHE A 354 15.69 -2.21 -1.36
N ASN A 355 16.08 -2.56 -2.59
CA ASN A 355 16.87 -1.73 -3.51
C ASN A 355 18.26 -1.30 -2.98
N MET A 356 18.73 -1.92 -1.91
CA MET A 356 20.10 -1.76 -1.45
C MET A 356 20.92 -2.94 -1.98
N ASP A 357 21.91 -2.67 -2.84
CA ASP A 357 22.80 -3.71 -3.39
C ASP A 357 23.82 -4.15 -2.33
N GLU A 358 23.33 -4.75 -1.26
CA GLU A 358 24.12 -5.17 -0.11
C GLU A 358 23.59 -6.49 0.49
N ARG A 359 24.50 -7.24 1.15
CA ARG A 359 24.21 -8.52 1.82
C ARG A 359 24.28 -8.39 3.34
N ASN A 360 23.57 -7.42 3.88
CA ASN A 360 23.52 -7.23 5.32
C ASN A 360 22.42 -8.08 5.96
N THR A 361 22.53 -8.19 7.26
CA THR A 361 21.62 -8.96 8.10
C THR A 361 20.28 -8.24 8.29
N HIS A 362 19.20 -9.01 8.39
CA HIS A 362 17.84 -8.49 8.36
C HIS A 362 17.11 -8.60 9.70
N ALA A 363 17.60 -9.41 10.65
CA ALA A 363 16.95 -9.65 11.92
C ALA A 363 17.91 -9.56 13.10
N PHE A 364 17.51 -8.84 14.14
CA PHE A 364 18.31 -8.60 15.34
C PHE A 364 17.49 -8.78 16.61
N ARG A 365 18.17 -9.16 17.69
CA ARG A 365 17.61 -9.32 19.03
C ARG A 365 18.39 -8.51 20.04
N THR A 366 17.70 -7.88 20.97
CA THR A 366 18.26 -7.34 22.22
C THR A 366 17.70 -8.10 23.42
N THR A 367 18.46 -8.09 24.52
CA THR A 367 18.03 -8.59 25.84
C THR A 367 18.22 -7.55 26.95
N ASN A 368 18.49 -6.30 26.59
CA ASN A 368 18.84 -5.22 27.50
C ASN A 368 18.34 -3.85 27.02
N TYR A 369 17.07 -3.79 26.59
CA TYR A 369 16.40 -2.58 26.09
C TYR A 369 17.15 -1.90 24.94
N GLY A 370 17.81 -2.68 24.06
CA GLY A 370 18.52 -2.15 22.90
C GLY A 370 19.92 -1.59 23.18
N THR A 371 20.47 -1.74 24.40
CA THR A 371 21.86 -1.37 24.68
C THR A 371 22.83 -2.11 23.76
N ASN A 372 22.53 -3.37 23.46
CA ASN A 372 23.27 -4.18 22.48
C ASN A 372 22.30 -4.97 21.62
N TRP A 373 22.66 -5.17 20.36
CA TRP A 373 21.94 -5.99 19.40
C TRP A 373 22.77 -7.19 18.97
N VAL A 374 22.15 -8.34 18.90
CA VAL A 374 22.73 -9.59 18.38
C VAL A 374 22.04 -9.92 17.08
N ASN A 375 22.81 -10.16 16.04
CA ASN A 375 22.31 -10.64 14.77
C ASN A 375 21.75 -12.05 14.92
N ILE A 376 20.50 -12.25 14.53
CA ILE A 376 19.79 -13.52 14.55
C ILE A 376 19.31 -13.95 13.16
N THR A 377 19.81 -13.34 12.10
CA THR A 377 19.41 -13.65 10.72
C THR A 377 19.68 -15.13 10.36
N GLY A 378 20.73 -15.73 10.90
CA GLY A 378 21.03 -17.14 10.70
C GLY A 378 21.11 -17.51 9.22
N ASN A 379 20.28 -18.47 8.80
CA ASN A 379 20.16 -18.96 7.43
C ASN A 379 18.98 -18.37 6.65
N LEU A 380 18.37 -17.28 7.10
CA LEU A 380 17.37 -16.56 6.30
C LEU A 380 17.98 -16.12 4.96
N LEU A 381 17.18 -16.17 3.91
CA LEU A 381 17.57 -15.64 2.62
C LEU A 381 17.90 -14.15 2.71
N ASN A 382 18.78 -13.67 1.81
CA ASN A 382 19.09 -12.24 1.69
C ASN A 382 17.98 -11.52 0.92
N VAL A 383 16.82 -11.39 1.56
CA VAL A 383 15.64 -10.68 1.08
C VAL A 383 15.09 -9.84 2.23
N PRO A 384 14.30 -8.80 1.96
CA PRO A 384 13.65 -8.02 3.02
C PRO A 384 12.92 -8.90 4.03
N ALA A 385 13.16 -8.67 5.31
CA ALA A 385 12.37 -9.21 6.40
C ALA A 385 11.33 -8.14 6.80
N ASN A 386 10.05 -8.48 6.70
CA ASN A 386 8.97 -7.49 6.75
C ASN A 386 8.20 -7.51 8.07
N SER A 387 8.12 -8.66 8.74
CA SER A 387 7.40 -8.79 10.01
C SER A 387 7.99 -9.91 10.87
N LEU A 388 7.73 -9.85 12.17
CA LEU A 388 8.17 -10.85 13.13
C LEU A 388 7.08 -11.11 14.17
N ILE A 389 6.88 -12.37 14.54
CA ILE A 389 5.96 -12.78 15.60
C ILE A 389 6.69 -13.72 16.57
N ILE A 390 6.47 -13.52 17.87
CA ILE A 390 6.94 -14.42 18.93
C ILE A 390 5.85 -15.45 19.20
N ASP A 391 6.19 -16.73 19.12
CA ASP A 391 5.29 -17.81 19.57
C ASP A 391 5.37 -17.95 21.10
N TYR A 392 4.36 -17.44 21.78
CA TYR A 392 4.30 -17.53 23.24
C TYR A 392 3.94 -18.92 23.77
N ASN A 393 3.59 -19.88 22.89
CA ASN A 393 3.30 -21.27 23.27
C ASN A 393 4.55 -22.15 23.18
N LYS A 394 5.58 -21.70 22.45
CA LYS A 394 6.84 -22.42 22.30
C LYS A 394 8.00 -21.46 22.61
N ASP A 395 8.76 -21.80 23.64
CA ASP A 395 9.92 -20.99 24.00
C ASP A 395 10.93 -20.90 22.85
N SER A 396 11.39 -19.69 22.59
CA SER A 396 12.39 -19.39 21.56
C SER A 396 11.94 -19.55 20.09
N THR A 397 10.68 -19.78 19.81
CA THR A 397 10.17 -19.86 18.43
C THR A 397 9.74 -18.48 17.94
N LEU A 398 10.28 -18.08 16.81
CA LEU A 398 9.94 -16.86 16.07
C LEU A 398 9.42 -17.23 14.69
N PHE A 399 8.44 -16.48 14.20
CA PHE A 399 8.06 -16.49 12.78
C PHE A 399 8.49 -15.18 12.17
N VAL A 400 9.12 -15.25 10.99
CA VAL A 400 9.59 -14.08 10.24
C VAL A 400 8.97 -14.12 8.84
N GLY A 401 8.20 -13.09 8.51
CA GLY A 401 7.66 -12.86 7.18
C GLY A 401 8.70 -12.13 6.31
N THR A 402 8.94 -12.64 5.11
CA THR A 402 9.90 -12.07 4.14
C THR A 402 9.28 -12.00 2.76
N ASP A 403 9.94 -11.32 1.80
CA ASP A 403 9.53 -11.32 0.39
C ASP A 403 9.53 -12.73 -0.26
N ALA A 404 10.22 -13.69 0.34
CA ALA A 404 10.30 -15.07 -0.17
C ALA A 404 9.43 -16.07 0.60
N GLY A 405 8.64 -15.61 1.57
CA GLY A 405 7.74 -16.44 2.38
C GLY A 405 7.95 -16.30 3.88
N VAL A 406 7.35 -17.22 4.65
CA VAL A 406 7.43 -17.24 6.11
C VAL A 406 8.41 -18.31 6.58
N TYR A 407 9.32 -17.89 7.45
CA TYR A 407 10.32 -18.76 8.10
C TYR A 407 10.06 -18.84 9.61
N TYR A 408 10.54 -19.89 10.24
CA TYR A 408 10.47 -20.03 11.70
C TYR A 408 11.75 -20.67 12.27
N THR A 409 12.02 -20.37 13.54
CA THR A 409 13.17 -20.95 14.28
C THR A 409 12.77 -22.15 15.09
#